data_eeb883b0d0614b2b100b2e722d9e5269
#
_entry.id   eeb883b0d0614b2b100b2e722d9e5269
#
_cell.length_a   1.000
_cell.length_b   1.000
_cell.length_c   1.000
_cell.angle_alpha   90.00
_cell.angle_beta   90.00
_cell.angle_gamma   90.00
#
_symmetry.space_group_name_H-M   'P 1'
#
loop_
_entity.id
_entity.type
_entity.pdbx_description
1 polymer ?
#
loop_
_entity_poly.entity_id
_entity_poly.type
_entity_poly.pdbx_seq_one_letter_code
_entity_poly.pdbx_strand_id
1 'polypeptide(L)'
;VRRSLHPALAVFTAFLLGAIVIVLTDFEHLRQIGTDPLAAIGGALAGVFTGYPAMLTGAIGDPDRIAAAIWSGDAKDVAAALRPISETLVSATPFIFAGLGLAVSFHAGLFNLGVDGQFLIGGLGASITAALVAGHLPPPLALVVAVIGGTIAGAAYGFIPGFLNPRRSFLSEPL
;
A
#
# COMPACT_ATOMS: atom_id res chain seq x y z
N VAL A 1 -13.73 -23.33 10.78
CA VAL A 1 -12.34 -23.35 11.31
C VAL A 1 -11.30 -23.41 10.18
N ARG A 2 -11.46 -24.25 9.14
CA ARG A 2 -10.46 -24.32 8.03
C ARG A 2 -10.40 -23.05 7.16
N ARG A 3 -11.51 -22.32 6.94
CA ARG A 3 -11.54 -21.12 6.08
C ARG A 3 -10.78 -19.92 6.62
N SER A 4 -10.65 -19.77 7.93
CA SER A 4 -9.90 -18.66 8.57
C SER A 4 -8.41 -18.96 8.76
N LEU A 5 -7.99 -20.24 8.66
CA LEU A 5 -6.61 -20.64 8.87
C LEU A 5 -5.68 -20.13 7.75
N HIS A 6 -6.15 -20.19 6.48
CA HIS A 6 -5.32 -19.75 5.34
C HIS A 6 -4.97 -18.25 5.38
N PRO A 7 -5.92 -17.32 5.65
CA PRO A 7 -5.57 -15.92 5.82
C PRO A 7 -4.61 -15.66 6.99
N ALA A 8 -4.81 -16.35 8.13
CA ALA A 8 -3.93 -16.21 9.28
C ALA A 8 -2.52 -16.71 8.98
N LEU A 9 -2.38 -17.85 8.30
CA LEU A 9 -1.07 -18.35 7.86
C LEU A 9 -0.40 -17.41 6.86
N ALA A 10 -1.16 -16.82 5.92
CA ALA A 10 -0.62 -15.86 4.96
C ALA A 10 -0.06 -14.61 5.66
N VAL A 11 -0.79 -14.07 6.63
CA VAL A 11 -0.34 -12.93 7.43
C VAL A 11 0.92 -13.30 8.24
N PHE A 12 0.90 -14.46 8.92
CA PHE A 12 2.07 -14.94 9.67
C PHE A 12 3.31 -15.11 8.78
N THR A 13 3.13 -15.72 7.60
CA THR A 13 4.21 -15.90 6.63
C THR A 13 4.75 -14.56 6.13
N ALA A 14 3.88 -13.58 5.90
CA ALA A 14 4.29 -12.23 5.49
C ALA A 14 5.15 -11.55 6.58
N PHE A 15 4.75 -11.65 7.84
CA PHE A 15 5.56 -11.15 8.96
C PHE A 15 6.89 -11.89 9.09
N LEU A 16 6.91 -13.20 8.92
CA LEU A 16 8.15 -13.98 8.95
C LEU A 16 9.11 -13.57 7.84
N LEU A 17 8.60 -13.44 6.61
CA LEU A 17 9.41 -12.97 5.47
C LEU A 17 9.89 -11.53 5.68
N GLY A 18 9.04 -10.65 6.21
CA GLY A 18 9.42 -9.29 6.58
C GLY A 18 10.54 -9.27 7.62
N ALA A 19 10.47 -10.11 8.67
CA ALA A 19 11.53 -10.24 9.65
C ALA A 19 12.86 -10.69 9.03
N ILE A 20 12.82 -11.66 8.12
CA ILE A 20 14.01 -12.12 7.38
C ILE A 20 14.60 -10.96 6.57
N VAL A 21 13.77 -10.17 5.88
CA VAL A 21 14.24 -9.01 5.10
C VAL A 21 14.88 -7.97 6.02
N ILE A 22 14.27 -7.66 7.18
CA ILE A 22 14.84 -6.71 8.15
C ILE A 22 16.23 -7.18 8.59
N VAL A 23 16.39 -8.45 8.97
CA VAL A 23 17.68 -9.02 9.37
C VAL A 23 18.70 -8.97 8.23
N LEU A 24 18.32 -9.32 7.00
CA LEU A 24 19.22 -9.33 5.84
C LEU A 24 19.61 -7.93 5.35
N THR A 25 18.82 -6.91 5.67
CA THR A 25 19.11 -5.51 5.29
C THR A 25 19.78 -4.72 6.41
N ASP A 26 19.97 -5.30 7.57
CA ASP A 26 20.69 -4.68 8.69
C ASP A 26 22.21 -4.78 8.50
N PHE A 27 22.72 -3.95 7.61
CA PHE A 27 24.14 -3.95 7.24
C PHE A 27 25.08 -3.62 8.40
N GLU A 28 24.60 -2.91 9.42
CA GLU A 28 25.40 -2.56 10.59
C GLU A 28 25.74 -3.80 11.42
N HIS A 29 24.75 -4.60 11.75
CA HIS A 29 24.94 -5.86 12.47
C HIS A 29 25.56 -6.96 11.61
N LEU A 30 25.21 -7.01 10.31
CA LEU A 30 25.82 -7.98 9.38
C LEU A 30 27.34 -7.82 9.26
N ARG A 31 27.86 -6.60 9.32
CA ARG A 31 29.32 -6.36 9.33
C ARG A 31 30.02 -6.88 10.59
N GLN A 32 29.31 -6.97 11.68
CA GLN A 32 29.84 -7.45 12.96
C GLN A 32 29.88 -8.97 13.07
N ILE A 33 29.26 -9.70 12.13
CA ILE A 33 29.26 -11.19 12.14
C ILE A 33 30.68 -11.77 12.15
N GLY A 34 31.65 -11.10 11.52
CA GLY A 34 33.03 -11.55 11.47
C GLY A 34 33.83 -11.35 12.78
N THR A 35 33.37 -10.46 13.66
CA THR A 35 34.05 -10.11 14.92
C THR A 35 33.29 -10.63 16.14
N ASP A 36 31.97 -10.51 16.17
CA ASP A 36 31.11 -11.01 17.25
C ASP A 36 29.77 -11.49 16.66
N PRO A 37 29.70 -12.78 16.27
CA PRO A 37 28.49 -13.34 15.65
C PRO A 37 27.27 -13.31 16.55
N LEU A 38 27.44 -13.47 17.87
CA LEU A 38 26.34 -13.53 18.80
C LEU A 38 25.70 -12.15 19.02
N ALA A 39 26.53 -11.12 19.16
CA ALA A 39 26.05 -9.72 19.25
C ALA A 39 25.38 -9.28 17.94
N ALA A 40 25.93 -9.67 16.78
CA ALA A 40 25.37 -9.37 15.47
C ALA A 40 23.95 -9.95 15.29
N ILE A 41 23.78 -11.24 15.60
CA ILE A 41 22.48 -11.91 15.51
C ILE A 41 21.50 -11.31 16.54
N GLY A 42 21.96 -11.08 17.76
CA GLY A 42 21.15 -10.47 18.81
C GLY A 42 20.65 -9.07 18.42
N GLY A 43 21.51 -8.23 17.87
CA GLY A 43 21.19 -6.89 17.37
C GLY A 43 20.20 -6.91 16.23
N ALA A 44 20.42 -7.76 15.21
CA ALA A 44 19.52 -7.91 14.08
C ALA A 44 18.13 -8.40 14.49
N LEU A 45 18.04 -9.34 15.43
CA LEU A 45 16.77 -9.78 16.02
C LEU A 45 16.09 -8.67 16.82
N ALA A 46 16.85 -7.91 17.62
CA ALA A 46 16.32 -6.75 18.33
C ALA A 46 15.73 -5.71 17.36
N GLY A 47 16.36 -5.52 16.19
CA GLY A 47 15.83 -4.70 15.10
C GLY A 47 14.45 -5.14 14.62
N VAL A 48 14.17 -6.44 14.55
CA VAL A 48 12.83 -6.97 14.23
C VAL A 48 11.83 -6.62 15.33
N PHE A 49 12.18 -6.87 16.59
CA PHE A 49 11.31 -6.64 17.75
C PHE A 49 11.04 -5.14 18.01
N THR A 50 11.91 -4.25 17.57
CA THR A 50 11.69 -2.79 17.64
C THR A 50 11.02 -2.25 16.38
N GLY A 51 11.32 -2.82 15.22
CA GLY A 51 10.81 -2.39 13.92
C GLY A 51 9.30 -2.58 13.77
N TYR A 52 8.77 -3.74 14.12
CA TYR A 52 7.33 -3.99 13.98
C TYR A 52 6.46 -3.08 14.87
N PRO A 53 6.74 -2.90 16.17
CA PRO A 53 6.04 -1.91 16.97
C PRO A 53 6.16 -0.49 16.41
N ALA A 54 7.35 -0.09 15.92
CA ALA A 54 7.54 1.21 15.29
C ALA A 54 6.70 1.38 14.02
N MET A 55 6.55 0.34 13.20
CA MET A 55 5.64 0.37 12.04
C MET A 55 4.18 0.52 12.46
N LEU A 56 3.75 -0.18 13.50
CA LEU A 56 2.39 -0.05 14.02
C LEU A 56 2.12 1.34 14.58
N THR A 57 3.02 1.86 15.42
CA THR A 57 2.88 3.22 15.97
C THR A 57 2.99 4.29 14.88
N GLY A 58 3.78 4.05 13.82
CA GLY A 58 3.84 4.89 12.64
C GLY A 58 2.53 4.92 11.84
N ALA A 59 1.76 3.82 11.84
CA ALA A 59 0.51 3.71 11.10
C ALA A 59 -0.72 4.21 11.88
N ILE A 60 -0.82 3.85 13.17
CA ILE A 60 -2.00 4.12 14.00
C ILE A 60 -1.77 5.17 15.09
N GLY A 61 -0.53 5.68 15.19
CA GLY A 61 -0.11 6.59 16.26
C GLY A 61 0.39 5.86 17.50
N ASP A 62 1.14 6.58 18.30
CA ASP A 62 1.64 6.11 19.59
C ASP A 62 0.54 6.30 20.64
N PRO A 63 0.07 5.24 21.32
CA PRO A 63 -0.98 5.33 22.32
C PRO A 63 -0.67 6.30 23.47
N ASP A 64 0.60 6.33 23.92
CA ASP A 64 1.01 7.19 25.04
C ASP A 64 1.00 8.66 24.62
N ARG A 65 1.43 8.98 23.39
CA ARG A 65 1.36 10.32 22.84
C ARG A 65 -0.08 10.78 22.61
N ILE A 66 -0.94 9.88 22.13
CA ILE A 66 -2.38 10.17 21.93
C ILE A 66 -3.03 10.45 23.29
N ALA A 67 -2.78 9.61 24.30
CA ALA A 67 -3.29 9.82 25.64
C ALA A 67 -2.80 11.16 26.23
N ALA A 68 -1.51 11.44 26.17
CA ALA A 68 -0.94 12.70 26.66
C ALA A 68 -1.54 13.93 25.94
N ALA A 69 -1.73 13.85 24.63
CA ALA A 69 -2.35 14.92 23.87
C ALA A 69 -3.82 15.18 24.23
N ILE A 70 -4.58 14.11 24.49
CA ILE A 70 -5.96 14.23 24.96
C ILE A 70 -6.01 14.87 26.36
N TRP A 71 -5.08 14.49 27.26
CA TRP A 71 -5.01 15.06 28.61
C TRP A 71 -4.56 16.52 28.62
N SER A 72 -3.70 16.95 27.68
CA SER A 72 -3.28 18.35 27.55
C SER A 72 -4.42 19.28 27.17
N GLY A 73 -5.42 18.76 26.43
CA GLY A 73 -6.55 19.54 25.92
C GLY A 73 -6.17 20.52 24.80
N ASP A 74 -4.91 20.51 24.34
CA ASP A 74 -4.47 21.36 23.22
C ASP A 74 -4.84 20.69 21.88
N ALA A 75 -5.64 21.40 21.08
CA ALA A 75 -6.08 20.92 19.77
C ALA A 75 -4.91 20.64 18.80
N LYS A 76 -3.79 21.36 18.94
CA LYS A 76 -2.60 21.13 18.10
C LYS A 76 -1.90 19.82 18.46
N ASP A 77 -1.80 19.55 19.76
CA ASP A 77 -1.18 18.31 20.26
C ASP A 77 -2.03 17.10 19.84
N VAL A 78 -3.34 17.19 19.96
CA VAL A 78 -4.29 16.15 19.51
C VAL A 78 -4.17 15.94 18.00
N ALA A 79 -4.16 17.01 17.20
CA ALA A 79 -4.02 16.90 15.75
C ALA A 79 -2.66 16.28 15.35
N ALA A 80 -1.58 16.63 16.03
CA ALA A 80 -0.26 16.06 15.80
C ALA A 80 -0.18 14.58 16.19
N ALA A 81 -0.79 14.18 17.30
CA ALA A 81 -0.82 12.80 17.77
C ALA A 81 -1.68 11.88 16.87
N LEU A 82 -2.76 12.41 16.28
CA LEU A 82 -3.65 11.67 15.36
C LEU A 82 -3.19 11.71 13.89
N ARG A 83 -2.17 12.48 13.56
CA ARG A 83 -1.64 12.61 12.21
C ARG A 83 -1.29 11.27 11.56
N PRO A 84 -0.64 10.29 12.21
CA PRO A 84 -0.35 8.99 11.62
C PRO A 84 -1.61 8.26 11.12
N ILE A 85 -2.70 8.31 11.89
CA ILE A 85 -3.99 7.71 11.48
C ILE A 85 -4.53 8.40 10.24
N SER A 86 -4.50 9.73 10.21
CA SER A 86 -4.96 10.51 9.06
C SER A 86 -4.14 10.18 7.79
N GLU A 87 -2.82 10.11 7.90
CA GLU A 87 -1.94 9.76 6.78
C GLU A 87 -2.16 8.33 6.29
N THR A 88 -2.40 7.39 7.21
CA THR A 88 -2.74 6.01 6.87
C THR A 88 -4.07 5.92 6.12
N LEU A 89 -5.10 6.66 6.55
CA LEU A 89 -6.40 6.71 5.86
C LEU A 89 -6.27 7.32 4.46
N VAL A 90 -5.51 8.40 4.33
CA VAL A 90 -5.24 9.02 3.02
C VAL A 90 -4.51 8.04 2.10
N SER A 91 -3.48 7.36 2.61
CA SER A 91 -2.72 6.37 1.85
C SER A 91 -3.54 5.12 1.50
N ALA A 92 -4.49 4.72 2.35
CA ALA A 92 -5.37 3.58 2.09
C ALA A 92 -6.41 3.87 0.98
N THR A 93 -6.78 5.13 0.77
CA THR A 93 -7.83 5.52 -0.18
C THR A 93 -7.61 4.97 -1.59
N PRO A 94 -6.45 5.16 -2.24
CA PRO A 94 -6.21 4.61 -3.58
C PRO A 94 -6.26 3.07 -3.61
N PHE A 95 -5.80 2.40 -2.56
CA PHE A 95 -5.87 0.92 -2.47
C PHE A 95 -7.30 0.42 -2.34
N ILE A 96 -8.18 1.15 -1.64
CA ILE A 96 -9.61 0.83 -1.56
C ILE A 96 -10.25 0.91 -2.95
N PHE A 97 -10.00 1.99 -3.71
CA PHE A 97 -10.52 2.13 -5.06
C PHE A 97 -9.95 1.06 -6.02
N ALA A 98 -8.66 0.77 -5.94
CA ALA A 98 -8.03 -0.30 -6.71
C ALA A 98 -8.65 -1.67 -6.39
N GLY A 99 -8.87 -1.96 -5.10
CA GLY A 99 -9.52 -3.19 -4.64
C GLY A 99 -10.96 -3.33 -5.12
N LEU A 100 -11.74 -2.24 -5.12
CA LEU A 100 -13.09 -2.22 -5.68
C LEU A 100 -13.08 -2.50 -7.19
N GLY A 101 -12.16 -1.87 -7.95
CA GLY A 101 -11.98 -2.13 -9.38
C GLY A 101 -11.61 -3.59 -9.66
N LEU A 102 -10.73 -4.16 -8.84
CA LEU A 102 -10.35 -5.57 -8.92
C LEU A 102 -11.52 -6.51 -8.61
N ALA A 103 -12.33 -6.19 -7.59
CA ALA A 103 -13.51 -6.96 -7.24
C ALA A 103 -14.53 -6.99 -8.39
N VAL A 104 -14.77 -5.85 -9.06
CA VAL A 104 -15.62 -5.78 -10.26
C VAL A 104 -15.06 -6.64 -11.38
N SER A 105 -13.75 -6.59 -11.63
CA SER A 105 -13.09 -7.41 -12.66
C SER A 105 -13.28 -8.91 -12.38
N PHE A 106 -13.09 -9.35 -11.15
CA PHE A 106 -13.29 -10.76 -10.77
C PHE A 106 -14.74 -11.21 -10.88
N HIS A 107 -15.71 -10.36 -10.51
CA HIS A 107 -17.13 -10.67 -10.72
C HIS A 107 -17.50 -10.78 -12.21
N ALA A 108 -16.80 -10.03 -13.07
CA ALA A 108 -16.96 -10.13 -14.51
C ALA A 108 -16.20 -11.33 -15.13
N GLY A 109 -15.55 -12.17 -14.31
CA GLY A 109 -14.77 -13.32 -14.77
C GLY A 109 -13.42 -12.94 -15.39
N LEU A 110 -12.97 -11.69 -15.21
CA LEU A 110 -11.68 -11.22 -15.70
C LEU A 110 -10.63 -11.30 -14.59
N PHE A 111 -9.60 -12.11 -14.80
CA PHE A 111 -8.48 -12.18 -13.87
C PHE A 111 -7.49 -11.05 -14.16
N ASN A 112 -7.58 -9.97 -13.39
CA ASN A 112 -6.75 -8.78 -13.57
C ASN A 112 -5.57 -8.76 -12.59
N LEU A 113 -4.37 -9.07 -13.08
CA LEU A 113 -3.11 -8.93 -12.33
C LEU A 113 -2.41 -7.58 -12.59
N GLY A 114 -2.98 -6.73 -13.41
CA GLY A 114 -2.36 -5.49 -13.87
C GLY A 114 -2.76 -4.23 -13.09
N VAL A 115 -3.42 -4.35 -11.93
CA VAL A 115 -3.93 -3.20 -11.16
C VAL A 115 -2.81 -2.24 -10.77
N ASP A 116 -1.65 -2.74 -10.36
CA ASP A 116 -0.48 -1.90 -10.03
C ASP A 116 -0.01 -1.09 -11.24
N GLY A 117 0.04 -1.72 -12.43
CA GLY A 117 0.38 -1.04 -13.68
C GLY A 117 -0.66 0.01 -14.05
N GLN A 118 -1.96 -0.30 -13.89
CA GLN A 118 -3.05 0.67 -14.12
C GLN A 118 -2.93 1.87 -13.19
N PHE A 119 -2.58 1.65 -11.92
CA PHE A 119 -2.37 2.70 -10.94
C PHE A 119 -1.20 3.62 -11.32
N LEU A 120 -0.05 3.04 -11.70
CA LEU A 120 1.14 3.79 -12.12
C LEU A 120 0.89 4.60 -13.40
N ILE A 121 0.31 3.99 -14.42
CA ILE A 121 0.02 4.65 -15.69
C ILE A 121 -1.08 5.70 -15.52
N GLY A 122 -2.09 5.42 -14.69
CA GLY A 122 -3.10 6.40 -14.33
C GLY A 122 -2.52 7.62 -13.62
N GLY A 123 -1.64 7.40 -12.63
CA GLY A 123 -0.92 8.47 -11.94
C GLY A 123 -0.04 9.30 -12.86
N LEU A 124 0.70 8.65 -13.78
CA LEU A 124 1.49 9.32 -14.80
C LEU A 124 0.61 10.15 -15.73
N GLY A 125 -0.50 9.60 -16.22
CA GLY A 125 -1.47 10.30 -17.06
C GLY A 125 -2.05 11.53 -16.37
N ALA A 126 -2.44 11.41 -15.10
CA ALA A 126 -2.90 12.53 -14.29
C ALA A 126 -1.84 13.62 -14.15
N SER A 127 -0.60 13.24 -13.86
CA SER A 127 0.52 14.18 -13.69
C SER A 127 0.85 14.92 -14.97
N ILE A 128 0.91 14.22 -16.12
CA ILE A 128 1.15 14.84 -17.43
C ILE A 128 0.01 15.81 -17.77
N THR A 129 -1.24 15.38 -17.59
CA THR A 129 -2.40 16.22 -17.89
C THR A 129 -2.42 17.46 -16.99
N ALA A 130 -2.14 17.30 -15.70
CA ALA A 130 -2.03 18.42 -14.77
C ALA A 130 -0.96 19.43 -15.22
N ALA A 131 0.22 18.95 -15.61
CA ALA A 131 1.31 19.80 -16.10
C ALA A 131 0.94 20.56 -17.38
N LEU A 132 0.23 19.92 -18.32
CA LEU A 132 -0.19 20.54 -19.56
C LEU A 132 -1.22 21.66 -19.36
N VAL A 133 -2.11 21.53 -18.37
CA VAL A 133 -3.15 22.53 -18.08
C VAL A 133 -2.75 23.55 -17.01
N ALA A 134 -1.60 23.34 -16.36
CA ALA A 134 -1.08 24.25 -15.35
C ALA A 134 -0.87 25.65 -15.92
N GLY A 135 -1.39 26.66 -15.22
CA GLY A 135 -1.34 28.05 -15.68
C GLY A 135 -2.36 28.45 -16.76
N HIS A 136 -3.09 27.50 -17.35
CA HIS A 136 -4.14 27.76 -18.34
C HIS A 136 -5.55 27.66 -17.75
N LEU A 137 -5.72 26.88 -16.70
CA LEU A 137 -7.01 26.64 -16.04
C LEU A 137 -6.95 27.03 -14.55
N PRO A 138 -8.08 27.45 -13.98
CA PRO A 138 -8.18 27.62 -12.52
C PRO A 138 -7.92 26.28 -11.79
N PRO A 139 -7.32 26.29 -10.57
CA PRO A 139 -6.90 25.08 -9.88
C PRO A 139 -7.96 23.98 -9.76
N PRO A 140 -9.24 24.27 -9.41
CA PRO A 140 -10.24 23.21 -9.30
C PRO A 140 -10.57 22.56 -10.66
N LEU A 141 -10.55 23.33 -11.74
CA LEU A 141 -10.79 22.79 -13.07
C LEU A 141 -9.60 21.98 -13.60
N ALA A 142 -8.38 22.44 -13.32
CA ALA A 142 -7.16 21.68 -13.61
C ALA A 142 -7.14 20.32 -12.92
N LEU A 143 -7.60 20.25 -11.65
CA LEU A 143 -7.73 18.99 -10.92
C LEU A 143 -8.71 18.02 -11.60
N VAL A 144 -9.88 18.51 -12.02
CA VAL A 144 -10.87 17.68 -12.68
C VAL A 144 -10.31 17.12 -14.01
N VAL A 145 -9.65 17.96 -14.79
CA VAL A 145 -9.02 17.55 -16.06
C VAL A 145 -7.90 16.55 -15.84
N ALA A 146 -7.08 16.72 -14.78
CA ALA A 146 -6.05 15.78 -14.40
C ALA A 146 -6.63 14.40 -14.02
N VAL A 147 -7.71 14.37 -13.24
CA VAL A 147 -8.41 13.12 -12.87
C VAL A 147 -8.94 12.40 -14.10
N ILE A 148 -9.54 13.13 -15.04
CA ILE A 148 -10.02 12.57 -16.31
C ILE A 148 -8.84 11.99 -17.11
N GLY A 149 -7.73 12.72 -17.25
CA GLY A 149 -6.53 12.25 -17.94
C GLY A 149 -5.94 10.98 -17.34
N GLY A 150 -5.85 10.93 -16.02
CA GLY A 150 -5.42 9.74 -15.28
C GLY A 150 -6.36 8.55 -15.47
N THR A 151 -7.68 8.80 -15.45
CA THR A 151 -8.69 7.77 -15.66
C THR A 151 -8.59 7.17 -17.08
N ILE A 152 -8.43 8.01 -18.09
CA ILE A 152 -8.27 7.56 -19.49
C ILE A 152 -6.97 6.74 -19.65
N ALA A 153 -5.86 7.21 -19.08
CA ALA A 153 -4.58 6.52 -19.19
C ALA A 153 -4.61 5.14 -18.48
N GLY A 154 -5.14 5.07 -17.26
CA GLY A 154 -5.30 3.82 -16.53
C GLY A 154 -6.27 2.85 -17.22
N ALA A 155 -7.37 3.34 -17.77
CA ALA A 155 -8.33 2.55 -18.54
C ALA A 155 -7.72 2.02 -19.84
N ALA A 156 -6.96 2.82 -20.56
CA ALA A 156 -6.26 2.40 -21.78
C ALA A 156 -5.26 1.28 -21.50
N TYR A 157 -4.49 1.40 -20.41
CA TYR A 157 -3.59 0.33 -19.98
C TYR A 157 -4.35 -0.96 -19.62
N GLY A 158 -5.45 -0.84 -18.85
CA GLY A 158 -6.28 -1.98 -18.46
C GLY A 158 -7.03 -2.63 -19.64
N PHE A 159 -7.30 -1.89 -20.70
CA PHE A 159 -7.92 -2.41 -21.91
C PHE A 159 -7.01 -3.44 -22.62
N ILE A 160 -5.69 -3.26 -22.57
CA ILE A 160 -4.74 -4.14 -23.28
C ILE A 160 -4.86 -5.60 -22.81
N PRO A 161 -4.70 -5.96 -21.52
CA PRO A 161 -4.87 -7.33 -21.08
C PRO A 161 -6.32 -7.83 -21.20
N GLY A 162 -7.31 -6.95 -21.04
CA GLY A 162 -8.71 -7.30 -21.20
C GLY A 162 -9.06 -7.69 -22.65
N PHE A 163 -8.47 -7.02 -23.62
CA PHE A 163 -8.67 -7.30 -25.05
C PHE A 163 -7.91 -8.56 -25.49
N LEU A 164 -6.72 -8.77 -24.95
CA LEU A 164 -5.87 -9.92 -25.27
C LEU A 164 -6.31 -11.22 -24.59
N ASN A 165 -7.18 -11.14 -23.58
CA ASN A 165 -7.70 -12.31 -22.90
C ASN A 165 -8.78 -12.99 -23.76
N PRO A 166 -8.46 -14.09 -24.48
CA PRO A 166 -9.43 -14.72 -25.35
C PRO A 166 -10.56 -15.33 -24.52
N ARG A 167 -11.80 -15.09 -24.93
CA ARG A 167 -13.07 -15.56 -24.37
C ARG A 167 -13.19 -17.10 -24.17
N ARG A 168 -12.10 -17.81 -23.96
CA ARG A 168 -12.03 -19.28 -24.05
C ARG A 168 -12.35 -20.03 -22.76
N SER A 169 -12.61 -19.43 -21.62
CA SER A 169 -12.75 -20.18 -20.37
C SER A 169 -14.17 -20.35 -19.86
N PHE A 170 -15.19 -19.74 -20.46
CA PHE A 170 -16.54 -19.80 -19.89
C PHE A 170 -17.45 -20.92 -20.42
N LEU A 171 -17.00 -21.70 -21.41
CA LEU A 171 -17.87 -22.68 -22.08
C LEU A 171 -17.34 -24.13 -22.08
N SER A 172 -16.30 -24.47 -21.33
CA SER A 172 -15.69 -25.81 -21.40
C SER A 172 -15.53 -26.55 -20.07
N GLU A 173 -16.25 -26.18 -19.04
CA GLU A 173 -16.43 -27.08 -17.86
C GLU A 173 -17.90 -27.51 -17.80
N PRO A 174 -18.24 -28.76 -18.21
CA PRO A 174 -19.49 -29.40 -17.81
C PRO A 174 -19.39 -29.73 -16.31
N LEU A 175 -20.47 -29.44 -15.57
CA LEU A 175 -20.71 -29.78 -14.17
C LEU A 175 -20.43 -31.22 -13.86
#